data_ae71f3781986ef76c702dfb1e9e6cdcb
#
_entry.id   ae71f3781986ef76c702dfb1e9e6cdcb
#
_cell.length_a   1.000
_cell.length_b   1.000
_cell.length_c   1.000
_cell.angle_alpha   90.00
_cell.angle_beta   90.00
_cell.angle_gamma   90.00
#
_symmetry.space_group_name_H-M   'P 1'
#
loop_
_entity.id
_entity.type
_entity.pdbx_description
1 polymer ?
#
loop_
_entity_poly.entity_id
_entity_poly.type
_entity_poly.pdbx_seq_one_letter_code
_entity_poly.pdbx_strand_id
1 'polypeptide(L)'
;MLKLERITADNLELAVSVQETLFPSESGRVNFEESVNGTTDYEYYLLYDHETCAGVIGIYSVEEDPDSAWLGWFGILRQFRRKHLGSEALKKFEQMAAAKHFRYARLYTDEEDNDTAIAFYKASGYTPEPYRNEEDELCLKYRMLIFSKTLCDEPAPLWNNRNIHLTSQIAKQEAGKRSTHLNKFHF
;
A
#
# COMPACT_ATOMS: atom_id res chain seq x y z
N MET A 1 -3.78 21.69 -4.25
CA MET A 1 -4.19 20.48 -5.01
C MET A 1 -3.01 19.51 -5.02
N LEU A 2 -3.20 18.32 -4.54
CA LEU A 2 -2.16 17.29 -4.46
C LEU A 2 -1.77 16.83 -5.88
N LYS A 3 -0.47 16.89 -6.19
CA LYS A 3 0.10 16.36 -7.43
C LYS A 3 0.73 15.00 -7.13
N LEU A 4 0.52 14.03 -8.02
CA LEU A 4 1.26 12.77 -8.05
C LEU A 4 2.35 12.86 -9.11
N GLU A 5 3.57 12.47 -8.75
CA GLU A 5 4.69 12.40 -9.66
C GLU A 5 5.26 10.99 -9.65
N ARG A 6 5.27 10.34 -10.81
CA ARG A 6 5.79 8.97 -10.93
C ARG A 6 7.23 8.91 -10.44
N ILE A 7 7.55 7.88 -9.67
CA ILE A 7 8.94 7.59 -9.31
C ILE A 7 9.68 7.10 -10.55
N THR A 8 10.80 7.73 -10.83
CA THR A 8 11.70 7.46 -11.94
C THR A 8 13.14 7.38 -11.42
N ALA A 9 14.09 7.06 -12.27
CA ALA A 9 15.51 7.07 -11.89
C ALA A 9 15.97 8.43 -11.33
N ASP A 10 15.41 9.54 -11.84
CA ASP A 10 15.84 10.90 -11.45
C ASP A 10 15.38 11.29 -10.03
N ASN A 11 14.25 10.77 -9.56
CA ASN A 11 13.71 11.10 -8.22
C ASN A 11 13.70 9.92 -7.24
N LEU A 12 14.34 8.80 -7.60
CA LEU A 12 14.40 7.58 -6.79
C LEU A 12 14.97 7.82 -5.39
N GLU A 13 16.09 8.53 -5.28
CA GLU A 13 16.73 8.79 -4.01
C GLU A 13 15.86 9.66 -3.09
N LEU A 14 15.13 10.63 -3.64
CA LEU A 14 14.14 11.40 -2.89
C LEU A 14 13.01 10.49 -2.40
N ALA A 15 12.50 9.61 -3.25
CA ALA A 15 11.43 8.69 -2.88
C ALA A 15 11.84 7.74 -1.76
N VAL A 16 13.04 7.19 -1.82
CA VAL A 16 13.62 6.34 -0.78
C VAL A 16 13.75 7.10 0.53
N SER A 17 14.31 8.32 0.51
CA SER A 17 14.45 9.16 1.70
C SER A 17 13.10 9.49 2.35
N VAL A 18 12.08 9.78 1.54
CA VAL A 18 10.71 10.03 2.03
C VAL A 18 10.12 8.77 2.67
N GLN A 19 10.27 7.62 2.01
CA GLN A 19 9.76 6.35 2.52
C GLN A 19 10.45 5.96 3.84
N GLU A 20 11.76 6.05 3.94
CA GLU A 20 12.52 5.76 5.16
C GLU A 20 12.18 6.72 6.31
N THR A 21 11.84 7.98 6.00
CA THR A 21 11.34 8.94 7.01
C THR A 21 9.95 8.53 7.54
N LEU A 22 9.10 7.98 6.67
CA LEU A 22 7.75 7.53 7.03
C LEU A 22 7.76 6.18 7.75
N PHE A 23 8.67 5.30 7.36
CA PHE A 23 8.76 3.91 7.80
C PHE A 23 10.22 3.57 8.18
N PRO A 24 10.74 4.09 9.29
CA PRO A 24 12.17 4.04 9.61
C PRO A 24 12.73 2.63 9.85
N SER A 25 11.85 1.65 10.09
CA SER A 25 12.27 0.25 10.29
C SER A 25 12.25 -0.58 8.99
N GLU A 26 11.91 0.04 7.86
CA GLU A 26 11.62 -0.65 6.62
C GLU A 26 12.24 0.08 5.43
N SER A 27 12.58 -0.65 4.36
CA SER A 27 13.09 -0.06 3.13
C SER A 27 12.23 -0.45 1.93
N GLY A 28 11.67 0.55 1.27
CA GLY A 28 10.94 0.43 0.00
C GLY A 28 11.81 0.49 -1.24
N ARG A 29 13.15 0.67 -1.09
CA ARG A 29 14.06 0.88 -2.22
C ARG A 29 13.89 -0.15 -3.33
N VAL A 30 13.88 -1.45 -2.99
CA VAL A 30 13.75 -2.51 -4.00
C VAL A 30 12.43 -2.39 -4.76
N ASN A 31 11.33 -2.10 -4.08
CA ASN A 31 10.04 -1.93 -4.74
C ASN A 31 10.05 -0.74 -5.72
N PHE A 32 10.72 0.35 -5.34
CA PHE A 32 10.84 1.52 -6.21
C PHE A 32 11.74 1.24 -7.42
N GLU A 33 12.88 0.55 -7.22
CA GLU A 33 13.78 0.13 -8.29
C GLU A 33 13.08 -0.82 -9.28
N GLU A 34 12.33 -1.80 -8.79
CA GLU A 34 11.53 -2.70 -9.61
C GLU A 34 10.47 -1.95 -10.42
N SER A 35 9.79 -0.99 -9.80
CA SER A 35 8.82 -0.12 -10.45
C SER A 35 9.45 0.75 -11.56
N VAL A 36 10.64 1.30 -11.29
CA VAL A 36 11.39 2.12 -12.27
C VAL A 36 11.88 1.28 -13.44
N ASN A 37 12.35 0.07 -13.16
CA ASN A 37 12.87 -0.85 -14.18
C ASN A 37 11.76 -1.58 -14.97
N GLY A 38 10.50 -1.44 -14.58
CA GLY A 38 9.36 -2.08 -15.24
C GLY A 38 9.36 -3.61 -15.11
N THR A 39 9.96 -4.15 -14.06
CA THR A 39 10.04 -5.58 -13.79
C THR A 39 8.80 -6.13 -13.07
N THR A 40 7.93 -5.24 -12.59
CA THR A 40 6.70 -5.57 -11.87
C THR A 40 5.56 -4.64 -12.30
N ASP A 41 4.34 -4.98 -11.89
CA ASP A 41 3.14 -4.14 -12.08
C ASP A 41 3.07 -2.96 -11.09
N TYR A 42 4.12 -2.77 -10.28
CA TYR A 42 4.13 -1.74 -9.25
C TYR A 42 4.28 -0.36 -9.85
N GLU A 43 3.46 0.55 -9.36
CA GLU A 43 3.59 1.96 -9.68
C GLU A 43 3.65 2.76 -8.39
N TYR A 44 4.74 3.49 -8.22
CA TYR A 44 4.93 4.35 -7.06
C TYR A 44 5.04 5.81 -7.47
N TYR A 45 4.53 6.67 -6.58
CA TYR A 45 4.43 8.10 -6.82
C TYR A 45 4.87 8.87 -5.58
N LEU A 46 5.61 9.95 -5.81
CA LEU A 46 5.77 11.02 -4.84
C LEU A 46 4.52 11.89 -4.82
N LEU A 47 4.12 12.30 -3.63
CA LEU A 47 3.00 13.20 -3.39
C LEU A 47 3.53 14.61 -3.16
N TYR A 48 3.02 15.58 -3.89
CA TYR A 48 3.43 16.98 -3.75
C TYR A 48 2.25 17.84 -3.31
N ASP A 49 2.47 18.63 -2.24
CA ASP A 49 1.63 19.77 -1.87
C ASP A 49 2.30 21.03 -2.46
N HIS A 50 1.72 21.57 -3.53
CA HIS A 50 2.38 22.54 -4.39
C HIS A 50 3.71 22.00 -4.94
N GLU A 51 4.82 22.62 -4.62
CA GLU A 51 6.15 22.20 -5.08
C GLU A 51 6.95 21.41 -4.03
N THR A 52 6.33 21.13 -2.87
CA THR A 52 7.01 20.45 -1.76
C THR A 52 6.55 19.01 -1.66
N CYS A 53 7.51 18.08 -1.60
CA CYS A 53 7.21 16.68 -1.41
C CYS A 53 6.57 16.44 -0.05
N ALA A 54 5.39 15.83 -0.06
CA ALA A 54 4.54 15.62 1.11
C ALA A 54 4.39 14.16 1.52
N GLY A 55 4.82 13.21 0.67
CA GLY A 55 4.67 11.80 0.98
C GLY A 55 4.88 10.89 -0.23
N VAL A 56 4.47 9.64 -0.07
CA VAL A 56 4.57 8.59 -1.09
C VAL A 56 3.29 7.77 -1.12
N ILE A 57 2.97 7.21 -2.28
CA ILE A 57 1.85 6.28 -2.48
C ILE A 57 2.19 5.29 -3.59
N GLY A 58 1.69 4.06 -3.48
CA GLY A 58 1.84 3.04 -4.51
C GLY A 58 0.53 2.37 -4.87
N ILE A 59 0.50 1.80 -6.07
CA ILE A 59 -0.55 0.91 -6.56
C ILE A 59 0.12 -0.31 -7.19
N TYR A 60 -0.38 -1.48 -6.86
CA TYR A 60 0.05 -2.74 -7.46
C TYR A 60 -1.11 -3.71 -7.60
N SER A 61 -0.93 -4.73 -8.43
CA SER A 61 -1.85 -5.86 -8.54
C SER A 61 -1.11 -7.15 -8.20
N VAL A 62 -1.88 -8.19 -7.95
CA VAL A 62 -1.36 -9.53 -7.71
C VAL A 62 -2.11 -10.53 -8.58
N GLU A 63 -1.38 -11.49 -9.10
CA GLU A 63 -1.92 -12.47 -10.04
C GLU A 63 -3.07 -13.28 -9.44
N GLU A 64 -3.01 -13.54 -8.14
CA GLU A 64 -4.00 -14.32 -7.40
C GLU A 64 -5.28 -13.54 -7.08
N ASP A 65 -5.24 -12.21 -7.19
CA ASP A 65 -6.38 -11.31 -6.95
C ASP A 65 -6.45 -10.23 -8.04
N PRO A 66 -6.66 -10.64 -9.31
CA PRO A 66 -6.53 -9.76 -10.48
C PRO A 66 -7.59 -8.65 -10.53
N ASP A 67 -8.69 -8.80 -9.78
CA ASP A 67 -9.77 -7.82 -9.71
C ASP A 67 -9.48 -6.68 -8.72
N SER A 68 -8.42 -6.76 -7.96
CA SER A 68 -8.09 -5.81 -6.90
C SER A 68 -6.83 -5.02 -7.18
N ALA A 69 -6.92 -3.71 -6.97
CA ALA A 69 -5.75 -2.85 -6.81
C ALA A 69 -5.34 -2.81 -5.33
N TRP A 70 -4.08 -3.02 -5.06
CA TRP A 70 -3.52 -2.97 -3.72
C TRP A 70 -2.74 -1.66 -3.50
N LEU A 71 -3.00 -1.04 -2.36
CA LEU A 71 -2.29 0.16 -1.91
C LEU A 71 -0.93 -0.23 -1.33
N GLY A 72 0.14 0.36 -1.84
CA GLY A 72 1.50 0.13 -1.35
C GLY A 72 2.19 1.40 -0.88
N TRP A 73 3.08 1.28 0.12
CA TRP A 73 3.92 2.36 0.66
C TRP A 73 3.21 3.72 0.75
N PHE A 74 2.10 3.77 1.47
CA PHE A 74 1.32 4.99 1.58
C PHE A 74 1.60 5.74 2.88
N GLY A 75 2.05 6.97 2.76
CA GLY A 75 2.25 7.83 3.92
C GLY A 75 2.36 9.31 3.58
N ILE A 76 1.94 10.14 4.54
CA ILE A 76 2.06 11.60 4.52
C ILE A 76 3.05 12.05 5.59
N LEU A 77 4.06 12.80 5.20
CA LEU A 77 5.05 13.38 6.12
C LEU A 77 4.38 14.22 7.21
N ARG A 78 4.90 14.13 8.43
CA ARG A 78 4.27 14.68 9.64
C ARG A 78 3.84 16.15 9.49
N GLN A 79 4.66 16.99 8.88
CA GLN A 79 4.40 18.42 8.69
C GLN A 79 3.26 18.71 7.69
N PHE A 80 2.84 17.70 6.92
CA PHE A 80 1.75 17.79 5.95
C PHE A 80 0.46 17.11 6.39
N ARG A 81 0.46 16.46 7.57
CA ARG A 81 -0.73 15.81 8.11
C ARG A 81 -1.78 16.82 8.53
N ARG A 82 -3.03 16.36 8.70
CA ARG A 82 -4.21 17.17 9.07
C ARG A 82 -4.57 18.28 8.06
N LYS A 83 -4.13 18.15 6.83
CA LYS A 83 -4.46 19.03 5.71
C LYS A 83 -5.28 18.32 4.62
N HIS A 84 -5.92 17.21 4.96
CA HIS A 84 -6.71 16.35 4.06
C HIS A 84 -5.92 15.72 2.90
N LEU A 85 -4.60 15.87 2.84
CA LEU A 85 -3.78 15.32 1.76
C LEU A 85 -3.83 13.79 1.69
N GLY A 86 -3.90 13.11 2.84
CA GLY A 86 -4.08 11.67 2.88
C GLY A 86 -5.36 11.20 2.21
N SER A 87 -6.47 11.88 2.50
CA SER A 87 -7.77 11.57 1.88
C SER A 87 -7.78 11.89 0.39
N GLU A 88 -7.12 12.97 -0.04
CA GLU A 88 -6.98 13.32 -1.45
C GLU A 88 -6.11 12.28 -2.18
N ALA A 89 -5.01 11.84 -1.57
CA ALA A 89 -4.13 10.81 -2.12
C ALA A 89 -4.84 9.46 -2.26
N LEU A 90 -5.56 9.04 -1.24
CA LEU A 90 -6.32 7.78 -1.26
C LEU A 90 -7.41 7.81 -2.35
N LYS A 91 -8.11 8.94 -2.51
CA LYS A 91 -9.07 9.13 -3.59
C LYS A 91 -8.43 9.05 -4.97
N LYS A 92 -7.22 9.59 -5.14
CA LYS A 92 -6.47 9.45 -6.40
C LYS A 92 -6.05 8.01 -6.68
N PHE A 93 -5.64 7.26 -5.66
CA PHE A 93 -5.40 5.82 -5.77
C PHE A 93 -6.66 5.08 -6.26
N GLU A 94 -7.84 5.34 -5.65
CA GLU A 94 -9.10 4.76 -6.06
C GLU A 94 -9.48 5.11 -7.51
N GLN A 95 -9.24 6.36 -7.93
CA GLN A 95 -9.44 6.78 -9.30
C GLN A 95 -8.50 6.09 -10.29
N MET A 96 -7.21 5.92 -9.93
CA MET A 96 -6.26 5.15 -10.73
C MET A 96 -6.66 3.69 -10.84
N ALA A 97 -7.09 3.08 -9.73
CA ALA A 97 -7.57 1.71 -9.71
C ALA A 97 -8.79 1.53 -10.63
N ALA A 98 -9.78 2.41 -10.53
CA ALA A 98 -10.97 2.37 -11.39
C ALA A 98 -10.61 2.59 -12.88
N ALA A 99 -9.69 3.51 -13.19
CA ALA A 99 -9.22 3.76 -14.56
C ALA A 99 -8.47 2.55 -15.14
N LYS A 100 -7.87 1.73 -14.31
CA LYS A 100 -7.24 0.45 -14.70
C LYS A 100 -8.22 -0.74 -14.69
N HIS A 101 -9.51 -0.47 -14.50
CA HIS A 101 -10.59 -1.46 -14.48
C HIS A 101 -10.57 -2.43 -13.29
N PHE A 102 -9.87 -2.11 -12.21
CA PHE A 102 -10.00 -2.87 -10.97
C PHE A 102 -11.38 -2.65 -10.35
N ARG A 103 -11.94 -3.72 -9.82
CA ARG A 103 -13.26 -3.74 -9.19
C ARG A 103 -13.19 -3.40 -7.70
N TYR A 104 -12.05 -3.62 -7.08
CA TYR A 104 -11.84 -3.49 -5.65
C TYR A 104 -10.52 -2.77 -5.35
N ALA A 105 -10.52 -2.01 -4.28
CA ALA A 105 -9.33 -1.43 -3.68
C ALA A 105 -9.03 -2.16 -2.37
N ARG A 106 -7.80 -2.61 -2.19
CA ARG A 106 -7.38 -3.34 -0.99
C ARG A 106 -6.10 -2.77 -0.40
N LEU A 107 -5.94 -3.01 0.89
CA LEU A 107 -4.70 -2.79 1.61
C LEU A 107 -4.67 -3.74 2.82
N TYR A 108 -3.51 -3.90 3.42
CA TYR A 108 -3.38 -4.56 4.70
C TYR A 108 -2.54 -3.73 5.66
N THR A 109 -2.74 -3.91 6.95
CA THR A 109 -1.95 -3.28 8.01
C THR A 109 -1.90 -4.20 9.24
N ASP A 110 -0.89 -3.99 10.08
CA ASP A 110 -0.84 -4.58 11.40
C ASP A 110 -2.00 -3.98 12.24
N GLU A 111 -2.64 -4.81 13.05
CA GLU A 111 -3.70 -4.39 13.97
C GLU A 111 -3.12 -3.64 15.18
N GLU A 112 -1.88 -3.95 15.55
CA GLU A 112 -1.21 -3.36 16.71
C GLU A 112 -0.55 -2.02 16.35
N ASP A 113 -0.68 -1.04 17.22
CA ASP A 113 -0.08 0.30 17.11
C ASP A 113 -0.48 1.13 15.88
N ASN A 114 -1.55 0.76 15.17
CA ASN A 114 -2.03 1.41 13.94
C ASN A 114 -3.43 2.05 14.05
N ASP A 115 -3.91 2.38 15.24
CA ASP A 115 -5.26 2.91 15.46
C ASP A 115 -5.59 4.11 14.56
N THR A 116 -4.63 5.00 14.35
CA THR A 116 -4.82 6.18 13.49
C THR A 116 -5.04 5.80 12.03
N ALA A 117 -4.27 4.85 11.49
CA ALA A 117 -4.43 4.36 10.13
C ALA A 117 -5.73 3.58 9.97
N ILE A 118 -6.05 2.72 10.94
CA ILE A 118 -7.29 1.95 10.98
C ILE A 118 -8.52 2.88 10.97
N ALA A 119 -8.52 3.92 11.82
CA ALA A 119 -9.60 4.90 11.86
C ALA A 119 -9.72 5.68 10.54
N PHE A 120 -8.58 6.05 9.93
CA PHE A 120 -8.52 6.75 8.66
C PHE A 120 -9.13 5.91 7.52
N TYR A 121 -8.77 4.63 7.39
CA TYR A 121 -9.31 3.77 6.34
C TYR A 121 -10.80 3.49 6.54
N LYS A 122 -11.26 3.26 7.77
CA LYS A 122 -12.69 3.14 8.08
C LYS A 122 -13.47 4.40 7.69
N ALA A 123 -12.97 5.58 8.05
CA ALA A 123 -13.57 6.86 7.68
C ALA A 123 -13.56 7.12 6.17
N SER A 124 -12.64 6.48 5.44
CA SER A 124 -12.55 6.54 3.98
C SER A 124 -13.44 5.51 3.26
N GLY A 125 -14.25 4.75 4.00
CA GLY A 125 -15.22 3.80 3.46
C GLY A 125 -14.65 2.40 3.18
N TYR A 126 -13.49 2.08 3.73
CA TYR A 126 -12.94 0.73 3.69
C TYR A 126 -13.50 -0.12 4.83
N THR A 127 -13.81 -1.36 4.51
CA THR A 127 -14.29 -2.35 5.49
C THR A 127 -13.13 -3.23 5.91
N PRO A 128 -12.78 -3.27 7.21
CA PRO A 128 -11.73 -4.15 7.72
C PRO A 128 -12.27 -5.57 7.92
N GLU A 129 -11.42 -6.54 7.67
CA GLU A 129 -11.60 -7.92 8.10
C GLU A 129 -10.33 -8.40 8.81
N PRO A 130 -10.44 -9.08 9.96
CA PRO A 130 -9.29 -9.73 10.57
C PRO A 130 -8.82 -10.88 9.71
N TYR A 131 -7.55 -10.84 9.28
CA TYR A 131 -6.93 -11.96 8.59
C TYR A 131 -6.35 -12.93 9.62
N ARG A 132 -6.90 -14.13 9.67
CA ARG A 132 -6.51 -15.19 10.62
C ARG A 132 -6.32 -16.49 9.86
N ASN A 133 -5.08 -16.75 9.44
CA ASN A 133 -4.71 -17.98 8.77
C ASN A 133 -3.53 -18.60 9.51
N GLU A 134 -3.77 -19.71 10.19
CA GLU A 134 -2.76 -20.40 11.00
C GLU A 134 -1.63 -21.02 10.16
N GLU A 135 -1.81 -21.16 8.86
CA GLU A 135 -0.80 -21.65 7.94
C GLU A 135 0.04 -20.53 7.31
N ASP A 136 -0.37 -19.27 7.50
CA ASP A 136 0.34 -18.11 6.97
C ASP A 136 1.31 -17.56 8.02
N GLU A 137 2.61 -17.61 7.75
CA GLU A 137 3.67 -17.14 8.65
C GLU A 137 3.47 -15.69 9.11
N LEU A 138 2.88 -14.85 8.25
CA LEU A 138 2.58 -13.46 8.60
C LEU A 138 1.53 -13.39 9.71
N CYS A 139 0.47 -14.21 9.63
CA CYS A 139 -0.56 -14.31 10.66
C CYS A 139 -0.07 -14.93 11.96
N LEU A 140 0.90 -15.84 11.90
CA LEU A 140 1.54 -16.38 13.10
C LEU A 140 2.38 -15.34 13.83
N LYS A 141 2.88 -14.36 13.11
CA LYS A 141 3.78 -13.34 13.64
C LYS A 141 3.08 -12.03 14.00
N TYR A 142 2.09 -11.64 13.22
CA TYR A 142 1.38 -10.38 13.36
C TYR A 142 -0.14 -10.57 13.30
N ARG A 143 -0.87 -9.68 13.95
CA ARG A 143 -2.32 -9.59 13.81
C ARG A 143 -2.64 -8.65 12.67
N MET A 144 -3.01 -9.22 11.52
CA MET A 144 -3.24 -8.45 10.30
C MET A 144 -4.71 -8.11 10.11
N LEU A 145 -4.97 -6.91 9.60
CA LEU A 145 -6.25 -6.48 9.05
C LEU A 145 -6.11 -6.29 7.55
N ILE A 146 -7.06 -6.84 6.79
CA ILE A 146 -7.26 -6.49 5.39
C ILE A 146 -8.41 -5.51 5.30
N PHE A 147 -8.19 -4.44 4.58
CA PHE A 147 -9.19 -3.44 4.27
C PHE A 147 -9.60 -3.56 2.82
N SER A 148 -10.90 -3.55 2.55
CA SER A 148 -11.44 -3.65 1.21
C SER A 148 -12.47 -2.57 0.97
N LYS A 149 -12.46 -2.00 -0.23
CA LYS A 149 -13.46 -1.05 -0.72
C LYS A 149 -13.89 -1.44 -2.12
N THR A 150 -15.19 -1.42 -2.34
CA THR A 150 -15.77 -1.67 -3.66
C THR A 150 -15.62 -0.44 -4.54
N LEU A 151 -15.18 -0.63 -5.78
CA LEU A 151 -15.11 0.39 -6.83
C LEU A 151 -16.17 0.19 -7.94
N CYS A 152 -16.98 -0.85 -7.81
CA CYS A 152 -18.07 -1.23 -8.73
C CYS A 152 -19.36 -1.48 -7.94
N ASP A 153 -20.37 -2.05 -8.58
CA ASP A 153 -21.68 -2.33 -7.94
C ASP A 153 -21.70 -3.61 -7.09
N GLU A 154 -20.65 -4.44 -7.17
CA GLU A 154 -20.59 -5.70 -6.43
C GLU A 154 -19.69 -5.58 -5.20
N PRO A 155 -20.13 -6.11 -4.03
CA PRO A 155 -19.33 -6.04 -2.82
C PRO A 155 -18.01 -6.80 -2.96
N ALA A 156 -16.95 -6.26 -2.39
CA ALA A 156 -15.66 -6.92 -2.37
C ALA A 156 -15.76 -8.25 -1.60
N PRO A 157 -15.30 -9.37 -2.18
CA PRO A 157 -15.29 -10.64 -1.46
C PRO A 157 -14.31 -10.57 -0.28
N LEU A 158 -14.64 -11.27 0.79
CA LEU A 158 -13.73 -11.41 1.93
C LEU A 158 -12.43 -12.09 1.51
N TRP A 159 -11.31 -11.60 2.02
CA TRP A 159 -10.00 -12.20 1.73
C TRP A 159 -9.90 -13.64 2.23
N ASN A 160 -10.41 -13.90 3.44
CA ASN A 160 -10.40 -15.24 4.03
C ASN A 160 -11.23 -16.27 3.25
N ASN A 161 -12.07 -15.84 2.32
CA ASN A 161 -12.78 -16.73 1.39
C ASN A 161 -11.93 -17.12 0.18
N ARG A 162 -10.69 -16.61 0.08
CA ARG A 162 -9.75 -16.93 -0.99
C ARG A 162 -8.70 -17.91 -0.49
N ASN A 163 -8.36 -18.86 -1.30
CA ASN A 163 -7.28 -19.81 -1.01
C ASN A 163 -5.91 -19.18 -1.39
N ILE A 164 -5.61 -18.02 -0.79
CA ILE A 164 -4.42 -17.23 -1.05
C ILE A 164 -3.82 -16.81 0.29
N HIS A 165 -2.54 -17.06 0.47
CA HIS A 165 -1.80 -16.62 1.65
C HIS A 165 -1.28 -15.19 1.45
N LEU A 166 -1.44 -14.36 2.47
CA LEU A 166 -0.94 -12.98 2.45
C LEU A 166 0.59 -12.94 2.35
N THR A 167 1.27 -13.90 2.99
CA THR A 167 2.73 -14.06 2.91
C THR A 167 3.22 -14.25 1.47
N SER A 168 2.47 -14.93 0.61
CA SER A 168 2.86 -15.11 -0.80
C SER A 168 2.90 -13.81 -1.58
N GLN A 169 2.03 -12.86 -1.21
CA GLN A 169 2.00 -11.52 -1.77
C GLN A 169 3.26 -10.73 -1.39
N ILE A 170 3.63 -10.80 -0.11
CA ILE A 170 4.81 -10.14 0.44
C ILE A 170 6.07 -10.77 -0.14
N ALA A 171 6.12 -12.09 -0.23
CA ALA A 171 7.26 -12.81 -0.81
C ALA A 171 7.50 -12.42 -2.28
N LYS A 172 6.45 -12.15 -3.05
CA LYS A 172 6.57 -11.64 -4.43
C LYS A 172 7.12 -10.21 -4.46
N GLN A 173 6.70 -9.35 -3.52
CA GLN A 173 7.25 -8.00 -3.37
C GLN A 173 8.73 -8.02 -2.94
N GLU A 174 9.17 -9.07 -2.26
CA GLU A 174 10.53 -9.23 -1.74
C GLU A 174 11.40 -10.19 -2.55
N ALA A 175 10.87 -10.81 -3.61
CA ALA A 175 11.58 -11.84 -4.38
C ALA A 175 12.92 -11.40 -4.99
N GLY A 176 13.18 -10.11 -5.06
CA GLY A 176 14.49 -9.54 -5.36
C GLY A 176 15.44 -9.43 -4.16
N LYS A 177 14.94 -9.61 -2.93
CA LYS A 177 15.73 -9.47 -1.71
C LYS A 177 16.14 -10.83 -1.16
N ARG A 178 17.42 -11.15 -1.25
CA ARG A 178 18.05 -12.11 -0.35
C ARG A 178 18.19 -11.46 1.05
N SER A 179 17.10 -11.18 1.74
CA SER A 179 17.14 -10.68 3.10
C SER A 179 16.23 -11.50 3.99
N THR A 180 16.81 -12.01 5.06
CA THR A 180 16.27 -12.88 6.09
C THR A 180 15.41 -12.16 7.13
N HIS A 181 14.93 -10.95 6.85
CA HIS A 181 14.12 -10.17 7.78
C HIS A 181 12.77 -9.84 7.16
N LEU A 182 11.75 -10.57 7.59
CA LEU A 182 10.36 -10.11 7.56
C LEU A 182 10.29 -8.90 8.51
N ASN A 183 10.41 -7.71 7.94
CA ASN A 183 10.26 -6.49 8.70
C ASN A 183 8.80 -6.26 9.00
N LYS A 184 8.51 -5.70 10.18
CA LYS A 184 7.17 -5.26 10.55
C LYS A 184 6.66 -4.27 9.52
N PHE A 185 5.51 -4.57 8.93
CA PHE A 185 4.80 -3.63 8.08
C PHE A 185 4.01 -2.68 8.97
N HIS A 186 4.48 -1.44 9.08
CA HIS A 186 3.78 -0.35 9.73
C HIS A 186 3.31 0.62 8.65
N PHE A 187 2.02 0.72 8.50
CA PHE A 187 1.39 1.69 7.61
C PHE A 187 0.99 2.98 8.33
#